data_cd178ce85d42b65a4425e9271518b83a
#
_entry.id   cd178ce85d42b65a4425e9271518b83a
#
_cell.length_a   1.000
_cell.length_b   1.000
_cell.length_c   1.000
_cell.angle_alpha   90.00
_cell.angle_beta   90.00
_cell.angle_gamma   90.00
#
_symmetry.space_group_name_H-M   'P 1'
#
loop_
_entity.id
_entity.type
_entity.pdbx_description
1 polymer ?
#
loop_
_entity_poly.entity_id
_entity_poly.type
_entity_poly.pdbx_seq_one_letter_code
_entity_poly.pdbx_strand_id
1 'polypeptide(L)'
;MTSRRELGPVIVLTTILLIPAVLIFGVRLWADDRQQVAEDAVPEQPETPIAVPTPEPALSTGLLSFRRSAGELSRRLNLTSFETALLPLLTAVDERSCAAVSLDGRLVGATNPDLVVIPASNVKILVAAVALEVLGDSFRYTTTVVGPSPTNGLIAGDVYLVGGGDPVLSGEWYPDASLDRFQAFNITSLDQLARQLVTAGITQIQGVVRGDGSRYDDEFYAPGWGGGVAGLEAGPYDALLVNDSRVLGDDQRGADPNETGAREFVRILSDQGITVTGGSGTGVAPSGLTELASIESLPITAVIEEMLTNSDNNTAELMVKEIGLATAGVGTRQAGLDAIAATVASWGIETTGLQLGDGSGLSLDNRITCNILLGVLQHVGHDGPVGQGMAIAAETGTLRNIFVDAPVAGRLRGKTGTLNNPPFNEDPPAVKALSGYLPVDGGGAIEYTLILNGPTISEQSEYRPLWADLINGLNSFPAVAGPLILGPR
;
A
#
# COMPACT_ATOMS: atom_id res chain seq x y z
N MET A 1 -33.53 67.13 -40.04
CA MET A 1 -34.35 66.34 -39.13
C MET A 1 -33.41 65.84 -38.01
N THR A 2 -33.55 66.39 -36.86
CA THR A 2 -32.65 66.34 -35.71
C THR A 2 -32.87 65.10 -34.87
N SER A 3 -31.84 64.35 -34.69
CA SER A 3 -31.78 63.21 -33.74
C SER A 3 -31.62 63.70 -32.33
N ARG A 4 -32.62 63.47 -31.47
CA ARG A 4 -32.48 63.64 -30.02
C ARG A 4 -31.74 62.45 -29.45
N ARG A 5 -30.53 62.69 -28.90
CA ARG A 5 -29.79 61.68 -28.08
C ARG A 5 -30.50 61.58 -26.73
N GLU A 6 -30.89 60.38 -26.38
CA GLU A 6 -31.45 60.07 -25.08
C GLU A 6 -30.31 60.02 -24.01
N LEU A 7 -30.27 61.02 -23.14
CA LEU A 7 -29.35 61.18 -22.00
C LEU A 7 -29.88 60.55 -20.69
N GLY A 8 -31.06 59.92 -20.75
CA GLY A 8 -31.77 59.42 -19.58
C GLY A 8 -31.08 58.33 -18.75
N PRO A 9 -30.53 57.26 -19.35
CA PRO A 9 -30.00 56.15 -18.55
C PRO A 9 -28.67 56.40 -17.87
N VAL A 10 -27.85 57.35 -18.40
CA VAL A 10 -26.53 57.69 -17.80
C VAL A 10 -26.72 58.53 -16.52
N ILE A 11 -27.69 59.39 -16.47
CA ILE A 11 -27.98 60.24 -15.30
C ILE A 11 -28.54 59.37 -14.17
N VAL A 12 -29.35 58.37 -14.44
CA VAL A 12 -29.91 57.45 -13.42
C VAL A 12 -28.80 56.54 -12.82
N LEU A 13 -27.88 56.04 -13.66
CA LEU A 13 -26.78 55.22 -13.16
C LEU A 13 -25.77 56.00 -12.30
N THR A 14 -25.47 57.25 -12.68
CA THR A 14 -24.57 58.11 -11.87
C THR A 14 -25.21 58.54 -10.54
N THR A 15 -26.51 58.72 -10.49
CA THR A 15 -27.21 59.05 -9.24
C THR A 15 -27.27 57.85 -8.28
N ILE A 16 -27.47 56.63 -8.79
CA ILE A 16 -27.50 55.43 -7.97
C ILE A 16 -26.12 55.07 -7.37
N LEU A 17 -25.03 55.44 -8.05
CA LEU A 17 -23.66 55.22 -7.54
C LEU A 17 -23.19 56.33 -6.58
N LEU A 18 -23.63 57.59 -6.76
CA LEU A 18 -23.19 58.69 -5.93
C LEU A 18 -23.88 58.73 -4.55
N ILE A 19 -25.12 58.28 -4.44
CA ILE A 19 -25.86 58.32 -3.16
C ILE A 19 -25.19 57.42 -2.09
N PRO A 20 -24.81 56.15 -2.36
CA PRO A 20 -24.10 55.33 -1.36
C PRO A 20 -22.73 55.90 -0.99
N ALA A 21 -22.00 56.47 -1.96
CA ALA A 21 -20.67 57.04 -1.71
C ALA A 21 -20.74 58.28 -0.79
N VAL A 22 -21.73 59.17 -1.01
CA VAL A 22 -21.96 60.33 -0.16
C VAL A 22 -22.43 59.94 1.25
N LEU A 23 -23.26 58.89 1.36
CA LEU A 23 -23.69 58.37 2.67
C LEU A 23 -22.53 57.75 3.44
N ILE A 24 -21.68 56.95 2.78
CA ILE A 24 -20.51 56.36 3.42
C ILE A 24 -19.50 57.43 3.87
N PHE A 25 -19.28 58.43 3.03
CA PHE A 25 -18.39 59.54 3.37
C PHE A 25 -18.96 60.41 4.50
N GLY A 26 -20.27 60.66 4.50
CA GLY A 26 -20.96 61.36 5.56
C GLY A 26 -20.93 60.66 6.91
N VAL A 27 -21.08 59.30 6.90
CA VAL A 27 -20.97 58.47 8.11
C VAL A 27 -19.53 58.45 8.65
N ARG A 28 -18.52 58.46 7.78
CA ARG A 28 -17.12 58.55 8.20
C ARG A 28 -16.80 59.91 8.84
N LEU A 29 -17.17 61.01 8.21
CA LEU A 29 -16.95 62.32 8.79
C LEU A 29 -17.68 62.50 10.13
N TRP A 30 -18.87 61.92 10.27
CA TRP A 30 -19.62 61.96 11.55
C TRP A 30 -18.97 61.05 12.62
N ALA A 31 -18.36 59.91 12.24
CA ALA A 31 -17.65 59.05 13.15
C ALA A 31 -16.32 59.68 13.62
N ASP A 32 -15.57 60.31 12.70
CA ASP A 32 -14.32 60.98 13.01
C ASP A 32 -14.56 62.24 13.92
N ASP A 33 -15.62 63.00 13.68
CA ASP A 33 -16.00 64.11 14.53
C ASP A 33 -16.39 63.63 15.96
N ARG A 34 -17.07 62.51 16.08
CA ARG A 34 -17.38 61.89 17.37
C ARG A 34 -16.17 61.36 18.12
N GLN A 35 -15.18 60.90 17.40
CA GLN A 35 -13.92 60.41 17.98
C GLN A 35 -13.09 61.59 18.53
N GLN A 36 -13.00 62.71 17.78
CA GLN A 36 -12.34 63.91 18.25
C GLN A 36 -13.03 64.52 19.46
N VAL A 37 -14.39 64.59 19.47
CA VAL A 37 -15.17 65.12 20.64
C VAL A 37 -15.02 64.20 21.86
N ALA A 38 -14.75 62.92 21.69
CA ALA A 38 -14.51 61.98 22.79
C ALA A 38 -13.08 62.10 23.35
N GLU A 39 -12.11 62.52 22.53
CA GLU A 39 -10.72 62.71 22.95
C GLU A 39 -10.54 64.04 23.69
N ASP A 40 -11.32 65.12 23.32
CA ASP A 40 -11.29 66.41 23.97
C ASP A 40 -12.11 66.48 25.30
N ALA A 41 -12.85 65.43 25.65
CA ALA A 41 -13.71 65.37 26.84
C ALA A 41 -13.12 64.61 28.04
N VAL A 42 -11.84 64.37 28.07
CA VAL A 42 -11.16 63.72 29.24
C VAL A 42 -10.82 64.85 30.23
N PRO A 43 -11.48 64.94 31.40
CA PRO A 43 -11.06 65.89 32.44
C PRO A 43 -9.73 65.43 33.03
N GLU A 44 -8.75 66.36 33.07
CA GLU A 44 -7.48 66.19 33.75
C GLU A 44 -7.74 65.89 35.24
N GLN A 45 -7.64 64.64 35.61
CA GLN A 45 -7.63 64.24 37.03
C GLN A 45 -6.24 64.47 37.61
N PRO A 46 -6.17 65.00 38.87
CA PRO A 46 -4.89 65.17 39.53
C PRO A 46 -4.17 63.78 39.66
N GLU A 47 -2.91 63.75 39.28
CA GLU A 47 -2.05 62.55 39.41
C GLU A 47 -1.99 62.09 40.87
N THR A 48 -2.81 61.08 41.20
CA THR A 48 -2.55 60.27 42.35
C THR A 48 -1.36 59.37 42.01
N PRO A 49 -0.37 59.17 42.88
CA PRO A 49 0.77 58.30 42.64
C PRO A 49 0.23 56.92 42.25
N ILE A 50 0.55 56.48 41.04
CA ILE A 50 0.24 55.12 40.58
C ILE A 50 0.96 54.17 41.56
N ALA A 51 0.19 53.58 42.44
CA ALA A 51 0.67 52.42 43.17
C ALA A 51 1.07 51.36 42.11
N VAL A 52 2.38 51.11 42.01
CA VAL A 52 2.87 50.00 41.16
C VAL A 52 2.12 48.78 41.66
N PRO A 53 1.28 48.15 40.83
CA PRO A 53 0.61 46.93 41.27
C PRO A 53 1.68 45.95 41.65
N THR A 54 1.68 45.54 42.90
CA THR A 54 2.47 44.42 43.36
C THR A 54 2.11 43.31 42.39
N PRO A 55 3.09 42.71 41.65
CA PRO A 55 2.75 41.62 40.75
C PRO A 55 2.00 40.60 41.58
N GLU A 56 0.76 40.33 41.19
CA GLU A 56 0.04 39.20 41.77
C GLU A 56 0.99 38.01 41.74
N PRO A 57 1.16 37.29 42.86
CA PRO A 57 2.01 36.14 42.86
C PRO A 57 1.56 35.26 41.69
N ALA A 58 2.44 35.08 40.71
CA ALA A 58 2.16 34.20 39.57
C ALA A 58 1.49 32.99 40.13
N LEU A 59 0.26 32.72 39.68
CA LEU A 59 -0.52 31.59 40.16
C LEU A 59 0.38 30.38 40.20
N SER A 60 0.83 30.03 41.41
CA SER A 60 1.71 28.88 41.66
C SER A 60 0.97 27.56 41.44
N THR A 61 -0.30 27.65 41.05
CA THR A 61 -1.01 26.54 40.43
C THR A 61 -0.43 26.40 39.04
N GLY A 62 0.65 25.65 39.03
CA GLY A 62 1.42 25.39 37.87
C GLY A 62 0.57 25.08 36.65
N LEU A 63 1.19 25.22 35.51
CA LEU A 63 0.78 24.73 34.19
C LEU A 63 0.13 23.31 34.21
N LEU A 64 0.17 22.61 35.32
CA LEU A 64 -0.38 21.31 35.69
C LEU A 64 -1.70 21.44 36.52
N SER A 65 -2.69 22.18 36.06
CA SER A 65 -4.02 21.94 36.63
C SER A 65 -4.52 20.58 36.19
N PHE A 66 -5.03 19.76 37.13
CA PHE A 66 -5.60 18.43 36.88
C PHE A 66 -6.60 18.44 35.69
N ARG A 67 -7.27 19.57 35.44
CA ARG A 67 -8.18 19.74 34.30
C ARG A 67 -7.47 19.89 32.94
N ARG A 68 -6.24 20.36 32.93
CA ARG A 68 -5.43 20.50 31.69
C ARG A 68 -4.51 19.33 31.46
N SER A 69 -4.14 18.61 32.50
CA SER A 69 -3.25 17.45 32.45
C SER A 69 -3.99 16.11 32.54
N ALA A 70 -5.32 16.13 32.69
CA ALA A 70 -6.09 14.89 32.78
C ALA A 70 -5.88 13.98 31.55
N GLY A 71 -5.85 14.54 30.35
CA GLY A 71 -5.56 13.80 29.13
C GLY A 71 -4.13 13.23 29.10
N GLU A 72 -3.14 14.03 29.51
CA GLU A 72 -1.74 13.60 29.52
C GLU A 72 -1.47 12.56 30.61
N LEU A 73 -2.05 12.71 31.79
CA LEU A 73 -1.98 11.72 32.85
C LEU A 73 -2.69 10.40 32.47
N SER A 74 -3.87 10.52 31.86
CA SER A 74 -4.60 9.36 31.32
C SER A 74 -3.74 8.65 30.26
N ARG A 75 -3.15 9.39 29.33
CA ARG A 75 -2.28 8.83 28.30
C ARG A 75 -1.06 8.11 28.89
N ARG A 76 -0.41 8.68 29.90
CA ARG A 76 0.73 8.05 30.59
C ARG A 76 0.32 6.78 31.33
N LEU A 77 -0.78 6.83 32.08
CA LEU A 77 -1.30 5.65 32.77
C LEU A 77 -1.71 4.55 31.80
N ASN A 78 -2.30 4.93 30.67
CA ASN A 78 -2.66 4.01 29.61
C ASN A 78 -1.43 3.37 28.97
N LEU A 79 -0.36 4.13 28.71
CA LEU A 79 0.91 3.61 28.21
C LEU A 79 1.53 2.60 29.18
N THR A 80 1.59 2.91 30.46
CA THR A 80 2.14 1.97 31.48
C THR A 80 1.29 0.71 31.58
N SER A 81 -0.03 0.83 31.49
CA SER A 81 -0.92 -0.32 31.44
C SER A 81 -0.72 -1.15 30.18
N PHE A 82 -0.51 -0.50 29.05
CA PHE A 82 -0.22 -1.16 27.77
C PHE A 82 1.12 -1.88 27.79
N GLU A 83 2.19 -1.22 28.27
CA GLU A 83 3.51 -1.84 28.50
C GLU A 83 3.36 -3.12 29.35
N THR A 84 2.57 -3.04 30.44
CA THR A 84 2.32 -4.19 31.32
C THR A 84 1.55 -5.31 30.61
N ALA A 85 0.57 -4.96 29.77
CA ALA A 85 -0.25 -5.94 29.05
C ALA A 85 0.52 -6.67 27.95
N LEU A 86 1.62 -6.09 27.44
CA LEU A 86 2.50 -6.75 26.48
C LEU A 86 3.47 -7.75 27.13
N LEU A 87 3.69 -7.71 28.45
CA LEU A 87 4.67 -8.58 29.12
C LEU A 87 4.46 -10.09 28.88
N PRO A 88 3.22 -10.64 28.85
CA PRO A 88 3.02 -12.06 28.53
C PRO A 88 3.67 -12.43 27.18
N LEU A 89 3.36 -11.69 26.11
CA LEU A 89 3.99 -11.88 24.80
C LEU A 89 5.50 -11.74 24.87
N LEU A 90 6.00 -10.60 25.38
CA LEU A 90 7.43 -10.28 25.37
C LEU A 90 8.27 -11.28 26.18
N THR A 91 7.66 -11.93 27.17
CA THR A 91 8.32 -12.98 27.97
C THR A 91 8.27 -14.35 27.29
N ALA A 92 7.22 -14.60 26.48
CA ALA A 92 7.03 -15.88 25.82
C ALA A 92 7.80 -15.98 24.49
N VAL A 93 8.20 -14.85 23.88
CA VAL A 93 9.04 -14.83 22.68
C VAL A 93 10.44 -15.34 23.03
N ASP A 94 10.87 -16.40 22.36
CA ASP A 94 12.13 -17.08 22.62
C ASP A 94 13.35 -16.37 21.98
N GLU A 95 14.52 -16.94 22.16
CA GLU A 95 15.80 -16.43 21.67
C GLU A 95 15.99 -16.51 20.14
N ARG A 96 15.10 -17.20 19.41
CA ARG A 96 15.12 -17.33 17.94
C ARG A 96 14.15 -16.40 17.25
N SER A 97 13.34 -15.71 18.02
CA SER A 97 12.20 -14.94 17.59
C SER A 97 12.33 -13.48 18.04
N CYS A 98 11.64 -12.58 17.36
CA CYS A 98 11.62 -11.19 17.78
C CYS A 98 10.20 -10.61 17.79
N ALA A 99 9.98 -9.63 18.66
CA ALA A 99 8.78 -8.82 18.71
C ALA A 99 9.13 -7.36 18.97
N ALA A 100 8.38 -6.44 18.36
CA ALA A 100 8.44 -5.02 18.68
C ALA A 100 7.06 -4.39 18.47
N VAL A 101 6.65 -3.53 19.40
CA VAL A 101 5.36 -2.85 19.38
C VAL A 101 5.59 -1.38 19.67
N SER A 102 5.02 -0.51 18.84
CA SER A 102 5.02 0.95 19.04
C SER A 102 3.60 1.52 19.02
N LEU A 103 3.46 2.72 19.49
CA LEU A 103 2.25 3.52 19.44
C LEU A 103 2.59 4.87 18.83
N ASP A 104 2.02 5.18 17.68
CA ASP A 104 2.31 6.42 16.93
C ASP A 104 3.83 6.65 16.77
N GLY A 105 4.57 5.61 16.37
CA GLY A 105 6.02 5.65 16.17
C GLY A 105 6.87 5.57 17.45
N ARG A 106 6.26 5.59 18.63
CA ARG A 106 6.96 5.46 19.92
C ARG A 106 7.01 4.01 20.36
N LEU A 107 8.21 3.45 20.49
CA LEU A 107 8.41 2.09 21.02
C LEU A 107 7.80 1.96 22.41
N VAL A 108 6.94 0.94 22.59
CA VAL A 108 6.25 0.58 23.84
C VAL A 108 6.88 -0.65 24.48
N GLY A 109 7.18 -1.67 23.67
CA GLY A 109 7.80 -2.89 24.16
C GLY A 109 8.46 -3.68 23.04
N ALA A 110 9.53 -4.39 23.37
CA ALA A 110 10.25 -5.23 22.42
C ALA A 110 10.97 -6.40 23.11
N THR A 111 11.15 -7.49 22.39
CA THR A 111 12.02 -8.62 22.74
C THR A 111 12.85 -8.98 21.51
N ASN A 112 14.17 -9.06 21.68
CA ASN A 112 15.13 -9.37 20.63
C ASN A 112 14.94 -8.52 19.35
N PRO A 113 14.66 -7.20 19.42
CA PRO A 113 14.24 -6.42 18.25
C PRO A 113 15.30 -6.32 17.16
N ASP A 114 16.57 -6.49 17.49
CA ASP A 114 17.70 -6.46 16.56
C ASP A 114 18.20 -7.88 16.19
N LEU A 115 17.50 -8.92 16.66
CA LEU A 115 17.80 -10.29 16.25
C LEU A 115 17.51 -10.47 14.76
N VAL A 116 18.48 -11.01 14.05
CA VAL A 116 18.34 -11.32 12.62
C VAL A 116 17.55 -12.63 12.45
N VAL A 117 16.37 -12.53 11.84
CA VAL A 117 15.42 -13.64 11.68
C VAL A 117 15.00 -13.80 10.21
N ILE A 118 14.43 -14.96 9.88
CA ILE A 118 13.80 -15.20 8.57
C ILE A 118 12.38 -14.64 8.63
N PRO A 119 12.01 -13.68 7.75
CA PRO A 119 10.74 -12.95 7.83
C PRO A 119 9.55 -13.64 7.15
N ALA A 120 9.79 -14.63 6.28
CA ALA A 120 8.79 -15.11 5.33
C ALA A 120 8.15 -13.95 4.56
N SER A 121 6.87 -14.05 4.21
CA SER A 121 6.15 -13.05 3.41
C SER A 121 6.03 -11.63 4.02
N ASN A 122 6.60 -11.38 5.20
CA ASN A 122 6.70 -10.01 5.72
C ASN A 122 7.68 -9.14 4.92
N VAL A 123 8.57 -9.73 4.10
CA VAL A 123 9.37 -9.01 3.10
C VAL A 123 8.51 -8.17 2.16
N LYS A 124 7.29 -8.64 1.82
CA LYS A 124 6.36 -7.92 0.95
C LYS A 124 5.98 -6.53 1.45
N ILE A 125 6.11 -6.27 2.75
CA ILE A 125 5.91 -4.92 3.31
C ILE A 125 7.00 -3.96 2.79
N LEU A 126 8.26 -4.41 2.73
CA LEU A 126 9.36 -3.63 2.17
C LEU A 126 9.17 -3.42 0.67
N VAL A 127 8.81 -4.49 -0.06
CA VAL A 127 8.55 -4.42 -1.51
C VAL A 127 7.46 -3.40 -1.81
N ALA A 128 6.32 -3.47 -1.11
CA ALA A 128 5.21 -2.54 -1.27
C ALA A 128 5.60 -1.08 -0.95
N ALA A 129 6.30 -0.87 0.17
CA ALA A 129 6.73 0.45 0.60
C ALA A 129 7.67 1.10 -0.42
N VAL A 130 8.66 0.35 -0.90
CA VAL A 130 9.65 0.86 -1.86
C VAL A 130 9.05 1.02 -3.26
N ALA A 131 8.13 0.14 -3.67
CA ALA A 131 7.43 0.30 -4.94
C ALA A 131 6.65 1.63 -5.00
N LEU A 132 5.96 2.01 -3.92
CA LEU A 132 5.27 3.31 -3.85
C LEU A 132 6.24 4.49 -3.92
N GLU A 133 7.37 4.42 -3.21
CA GLU A 133 8.39 5.48 -3.23
C GLU A 133 9.03 5.65 -4.61
N VAL A 134 9.36 4.53 -5.28
CA VAL A 134 10.11 4.54 -6.55
C VAL A 134 9.21 4.80 -7.75
N LEU A 135 8.02 4.18 -7.78
CA LEU A 135 7.12 4.22 -8.94
C LEU A 135 6.03 5.29 -8.81
N GLY A 136 5.66 5.64 -7.57
CA GLY A 136 4.56 6.57 -7.27
C GLY A 136 3.18 5.92 -7.32
N ASP A 137 2.23 6.45 -6.54
CA ASP A 137 0.90 5.88 -6.30
C ASP A 137 0.06 5.69 -7.57
N SER A 138 0.28 6.51 -8.58
CA SER A 138 -0.46 6.51 -9.85
C SER A 138 0.14 5.60 -10.93
N PHE A 139 1.29 4.97 -10.67
CA PHE A 139 1.91 4.07 -11.63
C PHE A 139 0.95 2.96 -12.06
N ARG A 140 0.97 2.63 -13.36
CA ARG A 140 0.19 1.56 -13.97
C ARG A 140 1.08 0.75 -14.91
N TYR A 141 0.91 -0.54 -14.87
CA TYR A 141 1.48 -1.43 -15.86
C TYR A 141 0.69 -1.33 -17.16
N THR A 142 1.36 -1.37 -18.31
CA THR A 142 0.69 -1.31 -19.62
C THR A 142 1.03 -2.53 -20.44
N THR A 143 0.01 -3.33 -20.77
CA THR A 143 0.14 -4.47 -21.69
C THR A 143 -0.37 -4.06 -23.06
N THR A 144 0.40 -4.35 -24.11
CA THR A 144 0.06 -3.92 -25.50
C THR A 144 0.00 -5.10 -26.45
N VAL A 145 -0.81 -4.95 -27.49
CA VAL A 145 -0.82 -5.83 -28.66
C VAL A 145 -0.27 -5.06 -29.83
N VAL A 146 0.83 -5.53 -30.41
CA VAL A 146 1.45 -4.89 -31.59
C VAL A 146 1.54 -5.87 -32.75
N GLY A 147 1.46 -5.35 -33.97
CA GLY A 147 1.51 -6.18 -35.18
C GLY A 147 1.50 -5.37 -36.46
N PRO A 148 1.50 -6.04 -37.62
CA PRO A 148 1.26 -5.36 -38.90
C PRO A 148 -0.12 -4.70 -38.92
N SER A 149 -0.24 -3.55 -39.59
CA SER A 149 -1.51 -2.87 -39.79
C SER A 149 -2.54 -3.78 -40.48
N PRO A 150 -3.78 -3.88 -39.96
CA PRO A 150 -4.81 -4.75 -40.52
C PRO A 150 -5.29 -4.23 -41.87
N THR A 151 -5.66 -5.15 -42.78
CA THR A 151 -6.29 -4.84 -44.06
C THR A 151 -7.60 -5.62 -44.16
N ASN A 152 -8.72 -4.93 -44.22
CA ASN A 152 -10.07 -5.53 -44.26
C ASN A 152 -10.31 -6.55 -43.12
N GLY A 153 -9.86 -6.24 -41.93
CA GLY A 153 -10.00 -7.12 -40.75
C GLY A 153 -8.97 -8.25 -40.64
N LEU A 154 -8.03 -8.33 -41.59
CA LEU A 154 -6.99 -9.35 -41.63
C LEU A 154 -5.64 -8.79 -41.23
N ILE A 155 -4.94 -9.45 -40.32
CA ILE A 155 -3.51 -9.25 -40.02
C ILE A 155 -2.72 -10.38 -40.66
N ALA A 156 -1.86 -10.04 -41.66
CA ALA A 156 -1.14 -10.98 -42.51
C ALA A 156 0.17 -11.53 -41.91
N GLY A 157 0.53 -11.17 -40.70
CA GLY A 157 1.77 -11.58 -40.03
C GLY A 157 1.58 -11.90 -38.55
N ASP A 158 2.70 -12.04 -37.85
CA ASP A 158 2.71 -12.29 -36.41
C ASP A 158 2.20 -11.06 -35.62
N VAL A 159 1.53 -11.35 -34.53
CA VAL A 159 1.06 -10.37 -33.54
C VAL A 159 1.78 -10.66 -32.21
N TYR A 160 2.20 -9.62 -31.53
CA TYR A 160 2.91 -9.73 -30.27
C TYR A 160 2.05 -9.19 -29.14
N LEU A 161 1.84 -10.02 -28.11
CA LEU A 161 1.31 -9.62 -26.83
C LEU A 161 2.51 -9.24 -25.94
N VAL A 162 2.74 -7.95 -25.78
CA VAL A 162 3.90 -7.41 -25.07
C VAL A 162 3.53 -7.16 -23.62
N GLY A 163 4.15 -7.91 -22.72
CA GLY A 163 3.94 -7.82 -21.28
C GLY A 163 4.53 -6.52 -20.71
N GLY A 164 3.71 -5.82 -19.95
CA GLY A 164 4.11 -4.61 -19.22
C GLY A 164 4.62 -4.85 -17.81
N GLY A 165 4.74 -6.10 -17.40
CA GLY A 165 5.07 -6.48 -16.01
C GLY A 165 3.86 -6.53 -15.09
N ASP A 166 2.64 -6.47 -15.62
CA ASP A 166 1.39 -6.49 -14.86
C ASP A 166 1.17 -7.86 -14.19
N PRO A 167 1.30 -7.97 -12.85
CA PRO A 167 1.18 -9.26 -12.16
C PRO A 167 -0.27 -9.74 -12.01
N VAL A 168 -1.26 -8.86 -12.24
CA VAL A 168 -2.68 -9.17 -12.10
C VAL A 168 -3.41 -9.26 -13.45
N LEU A 169 -2.66 -9.39 -14.55
CA LEU A 169 -3.20 -9.59 -15.89
C LEU A 169 -3.86 -10.97 -15.98
N SER A 170 -5.18 -11.00 -16.22
CA SER A 170 -5.97 -12.22 -16.12
C SER A 170 -7.10 -12.28 -17.13
N GLY A 171 -7.46 -13.49 -17.56
CA GLY A 171 -8.76 -13.77 -18.18
C GLY A 171 -9.89 -13.59 -17.14
N GLU A 172 -11.06 -13.15 -17.59
CA GLU A 172 -12.22 -12.90 -16.71
C GLU A 172 -12.73 -14.14 -15.96
N TRP A 173 -12.37 -15.35 -16.43
CA TRP A 173 -12.71 -16.62 -15.77
C TRP A 173 -11.84 -16.94 -14.55
N TYR A 174 -10.61 -16.42 -14.50
CA TYR A 174 -9.59 -16.87 -13.56
C TYR A 174 -9.92 -16.62 -12.09
N PRO A 175 -10.44 -15.46 -11.68
CA PRO A 175 -10.80 -15.20 -10.28
C PRO A 175 -11.79 -16.23 -9.70
N ASP A 176 -12.69 -16.75 -10.53
CA ASP A 176 -13.74 -17.67 -10.10
C ASP A 176 -13.34 -19.15 -10.20
N ALA A 177 -12.15 -19.43 -10.74
CA ALA A 177 -11.69 -20.80 -10.97
C ALA A 177 -11.27 -21.55 -9.69
N SER A 178 -11.07 -20.83 -8.58
CA SER A 178 -10.63 -21.42 -7.30
C SER A 178 -9.33 -22.22 -7.39
N LEU A 179 -8.42 -21.82 -8.28
CA LEU A 179 -7.11 -22.45 -8.47
C LEU A 179 -6.07 -21.93 -7.47
N ASP A 180 -6.30 -20.74 -6.92
CA ASP A 180 -5.46 -20.16 -5.90
C ASP A 180 -6.11 -20.26 -4.52
N ARG A 181 -5.29 -20.15 -3.48
CA ARG A 181 -5.76 -20.19 -2.09
C ARG A 181 -6.75 -19.06 -1.77
N PHE A 182 -6.55 -17.90 -2.37
CA PHE A 182 -7.42 -16.72 -2.27
C PHE A 182 -7.78 -16.27 -3.68
N GLN A 183 -9.02 -15.83 -3.83
CA GLN A 183 -9.51 -15.31 -5.10
C GLN A 183 -8.71 -14.06 -5.50
N ALA A 184 -8.19 -14.05 -6.72
CA ALA A 184 -7.56 -12.86 -7.29
C ALA A 184 -8.60 -11.74 -7.45
N PHE A 185 -8.21 -10.52 -7.16
CA PHE A 185 -9.05 -9.33 -7.33
C PHE A 185 -8.21 -8.18 -7.90
N ASN A 186 -8.83 -7.06 -8.23
CA ASN A 186 -8.16 -5.93 -8.90
C ASN A 186 -7.46 -6.33 -10.21
N ILE A 187 -8.01 -7.32 -10.93
CA ILE A 187 -7.40 -7.86 -12.16
C ILE A 187 -7.41 -6.85 -13.31
N THR A 188 -6.44 -6.98 -14.20
CA THR A 188 -6.43 -6.37 -15.53
C THR A 188 -6.99 -7.39 -16.53
N SER A 189 -8.10 -7.07 -17.21
CA SER A 189 -8.81 -8.05 -18.06
C SER A 189 -8.16 -8.21 -19.44
N LEU A 190 -7.60 -9.39 -19.68
CA LEU A 190 -7.09 -9.78 -21.00
C LEU A 190 -8.22 -9.90 -22.04
N ASP A 191 -9.42 -10.28 -21.59
CA ASP A 191 -10.63 -10.31 -22.46
C ASP A 191 -11.00 -8.92 -22.95
N GLN A 192 -10.83 -7.87 -22.10
CA GLN A 192 -11.06 -6.50 -22.53
C GLN A 192 -10.05 -6.06 -23.60
N LEU A 193 -8.79 -6.47 -23.50
CA LEU A 193 -7.78 -6.21 -24.52
C LEU A 193 -8.16 -6.88 -25.85
N ALA A 194 -8.64 -8.13 -25.82
CA ALA A 194 -9.13 -8.82 -27.02
C ALA A 194 -10.37 -8.13 -27.63
N ARG A 195 -11.31 -7.64 -26.80
CA ARG A 195 -12.48 -6.86 -27.28
C ARG A 195 -12.09 -5.57 -28.03
N GLN A 196 -10.96 -4.96 -27.69
CA GLN A 196 -10.48 -3.79 -28.45
C GLN A 196 -10.12 -4.18 -29.90
N LEU A 197 -9.49 -5.35 -30.12
CA LEU A 197 -9.18 -5.84 -31.47
C LEU A 197 -10.46 -6.14 -32.27
N VAL A 198 -11.47 -6.73 -31.65
CA VAL A 198 -12.81 -6.93 -32.27
C VAL A 198 -13.42 -5.60 -32.67
N THR A 199 -13.37 -4.60 -31.77
CA THR A 199 -13.91 -3.25 -32.02
C THR A 199 -13.16 -2.54 -33.14
N ALA A 200 -11.83 -2.80 -33.29
CA ALA A 200 -11.04 -2.32 -34.42
C ALA A 200 -11.34 -3.05 -35.74
N GLY A 201 -12.29 -4.01 -35.72
CA GLY A 201 -12.72 -4.76 -36.91
C GLY A 201 -11.79 -5.90 -37.32
N ILE A 202 -10.91 -6.33 -36.44
CA ILE A 202 -10.02 -7.48 -36.71
C ILE A 202 -10.82 -8.77 -36.58
N THR A 203 -10.74 -9.63 -37.59
CA THR A 203 -11.47 -10.91 -37.67
C THR A 203 -10.52 -12.10 -37.81
N GLN A 204 -9.30 -11.87 -38.28
CA GLN A 204 -8.33 -12.93 -38.54
C GLN A 204 -6.89 -12.47 -38.33
N ILE A 205 -6.09 -13.31 -37.71
CA ILE A 205 -4.62 -13.24 -37.61
C ILE A 205 -4.05 -14.47 -38.30
N GLN A 206 -3.29 -14.27 -39.40
CA GLN A 206 -2.69 -15.39 -40.13
C GLN A 206 -1.38 -15.88 -39.50
N GLY A 207 -0.64 -14.98 -38.85
CA GLY A 207 0.61 -15.32 -38.18
C GLY A 207 0.40 -15.94 -36.80
N VAL A 208 1.48 -16.05 -36.07
CA VAL A 208 1.56 -16.54 -34.70
C VAL A 208 1.24 -15.38 -33.73
N VAL A 209 0.51 -15.65 -32.67
CA VAL A 209 0.44 -14.74 -31.52
C VAL A 209 1.62 -15.07 -30.60
N ARG A 210 2.55 -14.12 -30.46
CA ARG A 210 3.77 -14.29 -29.68
C ARG A 210 3.69 -13.53 -28.37
N GLY A 211 4.02 -14.22 -27.27
CA GLY A 211 4.23 -13.58 -25.98
C GLY A 211 5.63 -12.98 -25.91
N ASP A 212 5.68 -11.72 -25.50
CA ASP A 212 6.91 -10.94 -25.34
C ASP A 212 7.07 -10.48 -23.88
N GLY A 213 8.03 -11.10 -23.17
CA GLY A 213 8.40 -10.78 -21.80
C GLY A 213 9.69 -9.96 -21.68
N SER A 214 10.21 -9.42 -22.78
CA SER A 214 11.54 -8.79 -22.87
C SER A 214 11.72 -7.52 -22.02
N ARG A 215 10.68 -7.08 -21.30
CA ARG A 215 10.77 -6.02 -20.28
C ARG A 215 11.68 -6.40 -19.14
N TYR A 216 11.70 -7.69 -18.75
CA TYR A 216 12.51 -8.24 -17.67
C TYR A 216 13.49 -9.29 -18.21
N ASP A 217 14.36 -9.78 -17.33
CA ASP A 217 15.24 -10.90 -17.63
C ASP A 217 14.50 -12.25 -17.59
N ASP A 218 15.09 -13.30 -18.16
CA ASP A 218 14.51 -14.65 -18.26
C ASP A 218 14.66 -15.45 -16.94
N GLU A 219 14.82 -14.80 -15.78
CA GLU A 219 14.79 -15.45 -14.48
C GLU A 219 13.33 -15.70 -14.05
N PHE A 220 12.77 -16.84 -14.41
CA PHE A 220 11.38 -17.23 -14.11
C PHE A 220 11.16 -17.71 -12.68
N TYR A 221 12.22 -17.99 -11.95
CA TYR A 221 12.21 -18.47 -10.56
C TYR A 221 13.38 -17.85 -9.81
N ALA A 222 13.15 -17.39 -8.58
CA ALA A 222 14.25 -16.90 -7.77
C ALA A 222 15.21 -18.03 -7.40
N PRO A 223 16.53 -17.80 -7.49
CA PRO A 223 17.52 -18.76 -7.06
C PRO A 223 17.35 -19.17 -5.60
N GLY A 224 17.61 -20.45 -5.31
CA GLY A 224 17.47 -20.97 -3.94
C GLY A 224 16.06 -21.44 -3.56
N TRP A 225 15.06 -21.26 -4.42
CA TRP A 225 13.77 -21.92 -4.22
C TRP A 225 13.91 -23.44 -4.43
N GLY A 226 13.61 -24.19 -3.39
CA GLY A 226 13.62 -25.66 -3.47
C GLY A 226 12.46 -26.20 -4.30
N GLY A 227 12.53 -27.48 -4.67
CA GLY A 227 11.49 -28.16 -5.46
C GLY A 227 10.10 -28.25 -4.79
N GLY A 228 9.99 -27.87 -3.51
CA GLY A 228 8.71 -27.73 -2.81
C GLY A 228 8.11 -26.30 -2.89
N VAL A 229 8.78 -25.36 -3.55
CA VAL A 229 8.39 -23.95 -3.67
C VAL A 229 8.25 -23.56 -5.14
N ALA A 230 9.31 -23.77 -5.93
CA ALA A 230 9.31 -23.39 -7.34
C ALA A 230 8.22 -24.11 -8.13
N GLY A 231 7.37 -23.34 -8.81
CA GLY A 231 6.23 -23.83 -9.57
C GLY A 231 5.00 -24.26 -8.74
N LEU A 232 5.12 -24.31 -7.42
CA LEU A 232 4.00 -24.61 -6.51
C LEU A 232 3.51 -23.35 -5.79
N GLU A 233 4.39 -22.70 -5.03
CA GLU A 233 4.05 -21.49 -4.28
C GLU A 233 4.26 -20.22 -5.12
N ALA A 234 5.22 -20.22 -6.06
CA ALA A 234 5.50 -19.11 -6.96
C ALA A 234 6.20 -19.59 -8.25
N GLY A 235 6.16 -18.73 -9.28
CA GLY A 235 6.72 -19.00 -10.60
C GLY A 235 5.96 -20.05 -11.40
N PRO A 236 6.28 -20.14 -12.70
CA PRO A 236 7.17 -19.21 -13.41
C PRO A 236 6.54 -17.83 -13.55
N TYR A 237 7.33 -16.78 -13.44
CA TYR A 237 6.91 -15.39 -13.60
C TYR A 237 7.81 -14.64 -14.58
N ASP A 238 7.22 -13.76 -15.40
CA ASP A 238 7.93 -12.85 -16.29
C ASP A 238 7.04 -11.63 -16.60
N ALA A 239 7.53 -10.67 -17.38
CA ALA A 239 6.81 -9.45 -17.70
C ALA A 239 5.47 -9.69 -18.40
N LEU A 240 5.28 -10.81 -19.07
CA LEU A 240 3.98 -11.30 -19.52
C LEU A 240 3.55 -12.49 -18.66
N LEU A 241 2.89 -12.21 -17.57
CA LEU A 241 2.27 -13.23 -16.71
C LEU A 241 0.75 -13.15 -16.82
N VAL A 242 0.10 -14.20 -17.30
CA VAL A 242 -1.36 -14.29 -17.43
C VAL A 242 -1.88 -15.42 -16.56
N ASN A 243 -2.91 -15.16 -15.73
CA ASN A 243 -3.57 -16.18 -14.90
C ASN A 243 -2.57 -16.97 -14.04
N ASP A 244 -1.55 -16.31 -13.52
CA ASP A 244 -0.49 -17.00 -12.77
C ASP A 244 0.13 -18.18 -13.57
N SER A 245 0.40 -17.93 -14.87
CA SER A 245 0.91 -18.88 -15.87
C SER A 245 -0.02 -20.08 -16.14
N ARG A 246 -1.35 -19.83 -16.19
CA ARG A 246 -2.35 -20.89 -16.49
C ARG A 246 -3.24 -20.55 -17.69
N VAL A 247 -3.75 -21.61 -18.32
CA VAL A 247 -4.72 -21.55 -19.40
C VAL A 247 -6.02 -22.21 -18.96
N LEU A 248 -7.17 -21.72 -19.38
CA LEU A 248 -8.46 -22.31 -19.05
C LEU A 248 -8.50 -23.81 -19.42
N GLY A 249 -8.85 -24.64 -18.47
CA GLY A 249 -8.93 -26.09 -18.62
C GLY A 249 -7.61 -26.85 -18.35
N ASP A 250 -6.56 -26.13 -17.95
CA ASP A 250 -5.28 -26.70 -17.52
C ASP A 250 -4.97 -26.21 -16.09
N ASP A 251 -5.00 -27.12 -15.13
CA ASP A 251 -4.76 -26.77 -13.72
C ASP A 251 -3.25 -26.58 -13.41
N GLN A 252 -2.38 -26.98 -14.32
CA GLN A 252 -0.94 -26.86 -14.16
C GLN A 252 -0.44 -25.51 -14.71
N ARG A 253 0.53 -24.93 -14.02
CA ARG A 253 1.25 -23.77 -14.56
C ARG A 253 2.10 -24.18 -15.76
N GLY A 254 2.07 -23.36 -16.82
CA GLY A 254 2.98 -23.54 -17.96
C GLY A 254 4.42 -23.26 -17.56
N ALA A 255 5.37 -23.92 -18.22
CA ALA A 255 6.80 -23.78 -17.89
C ALA A 255 7.39 -22.42 -18.35
N ASP A 256 6.80 -21.83 -19.38
CA ASP A 256 7.13 -20.52 -19.94
C ASP A 256 5.91 -19.61 -19.82
N PRO A 257 5.97 -18.54 -18.96
CA PRO A 257 4.84 -17.66 -18.75
C PRO A 257 4.46 -16.86 -20.00
N ASN A 258 5.41 -16.52 -20.86
CA ASN A 258 5.19 -15.76 -22.10
C ASN A 258 4.42 -16.62 -23.13
N GLU A 259 4.82 -17.87 -23.30
CA GLU A 259 4.12 -18.82 -24.18
C GLU A 259 2.72 -19.13 -23.64
N THR A 260 2.60 -19.32 -22.32
CA THR A 260 1.32 -19.60 -21.67
C THR A 260 0.38 -18.40 -21.82
N GLY A 261 0.86 -17.17 -21.64
CA GLY A 261 0.09 -15.94 -21.85
C GLY A 261 -0.39 -15.80 -23.29
N ALA A 262 0.49 -16.06 -24.27
CA ALA A 262 0.12 -16.06 -25.69
C ALA A 262 -0.94 -17.13 -26.02
N ARG A 263 -0.82 -18.33 -25.47
CA ARG A 263 -1.79 -19.43 -25.66
C ARG A 263 -3.15 -19.08 -25.08
N GLU A 264 -3.19 -18.52 -23.89
CA GLU A 264 -4.44 -18.05 -23.30
C GLU A 264 -5.06 -16.92 -24.10
N PHE A 265 -4.25 -15.99 -24.62
CA PHE A 265 -4.76 -14.90 -25.46
C PHE A 265 -5.33 -15.42 -26.78
N VAL A 266 -4.71 -16.42 -27.44
CA VAL A 266 -5.26 -17.08 -28.62
C VAL A 266 -6.63 -17.71 -28.33
N ARG A 267 -6.77 -18.36 -27.17
CA ARG A 267 -8.06 -18.92 -26.73
C ARG A 267 -9.11 -17.81 -26.58
N ILE A 268 -8.79 -16.73 -25.88
CA ILE A 268 -9.71 -15.60 -25.67
C ILE A 268 -10.09 -14.94 -27.01
N LEU A 269 -9.13 -14.75 -27.93
CA LEU A 269 -9.39 -14.20 -29.26
C LEU A 269 -10.38 -15.08 -30.03
N SER A 270 -10.20 -16.42 -29.98
CA SER A 270 -11.08 -17.39 -30.61
C SER A 270 -12.49 -17.34 -30.05
N ASP A 271 -12.63 -17.25 -28.72
CA ASP A 271 -13.94 -17.12 -28.06
C ASP A 271 -14.66 -15.84 -28.44
N GLN A 272 -13.92 -14.79 -28.78
CA GLN A 272 -14.46 -13.50 -29.25
C GLN A 272 -14.60 -13.40 -30.76
N GLY A 273 -14.37 -14.50 -31.51
CA GLY A 273 -14.62 -14.60 -32.93
C GLY A 273 -13.45 -14.17 -33.84
N ILE A 274 -12.25 -13.97 -33.28
CA ILE A 274 -11.03 -13.73 -34.06
C ILE A 274 -10.33 -15.05 -34.33
N THR A 275 -10.20 -15.44 -35.61
CA THR A 275 -9.50 -16.67 -35.99
C THR A 275 -7.97 -16.45 -36.00
N VAL A 276 -7.24 -17.24 -35.23
CA VAL A 276 -5.75 -17.26 -35.24
C VAL A 276 -5.30 -18.54 -35.94
N THR A 277 -4.62 -18.44 -37.08
CA THR A 277 -4.23 -19.63 -37.86
C THR A 277 -2.80 -20.11 -37.57
N GLY A 278 -1.93 -19.22 -37.07
CA GLY A 278 -0.53 -19.53 -36.73
C GLY A 278 -0.31 -20.13 -35.33
N GLY A 279 -1.36 -20.13 -34.48
CA GLY A 279 -1.23 -20.60 -33.09
C GLY A 279 -0.51 -19.61 -32.18
N SER A 280 0.07 -20.12 -31.09
CA SER A 280 0.83 -19.34 -30.09
C SER A 280 2.34 -19.65 -30.13
N GLY A 281 3.14 -18.77 -29.54
CA GLY A 281 4.59 -18.94 -29.35
C GLY A 281 5.18 -17.76 -28.58
N THR A 282 6.49 -17.70 -28.50
CA THR A 282 7.22 -16.59 -27.87
C THR A 282 8.04 -15.80 -28.87
N GLY A 283 8.44 -14.59 -28.53
CA GLY A 283 9.36 -13.78 -29.31
C GLY A 283 9.28 -12.31 -28.99
N VAL A 284 10.38 -11.61 -29.15
CA VAL A 284 10.49 -10.16 -28.93
C VAL A 284 9.88 -9.42 -30.11
N ALA A 285 9.03 -8.45 -29.84
CA ALA A 285 8.38 -7.63 -30.86
C ALA A 285 9.41 -6.77 -31.61
N PRO A 286 9.52 -6.90 -32.96
CA PRO A 286 10.39 -6.03 -33.73
C PRO A 286 9.93 -4.57 -33.66
N SER A 287 10.86 -3.64 -33.74
CA SER A 287 10.55 -2.22 -33.80
C SER A 287 9.75 -1.87 -35.08
N GLY A 288 8.86 -0.88 -34.94
CA GLY A 288 8.10 -0.34 -36.09
C GLY A 288 6.78 -1.04 -36.38
N LEU A 289 6.36 -1.98 -35.54
CA LEU A 289 5.00 -2.53 -35.56
C LEU A 289 3.98 -1.48 -35.12
N THR A 290 2.74 -1.65 -35.57
CA THR A 290 1.61 -0.79 -35.14
C THR A 290 1.05 -1.31 -33.83
N GLU A 291 0.79 -0.41 -32.88
CA GLU A 291 -0.02 -0.73 -31.73
C GLU A 291 -1.47 -0.96 -32.16
N LEU A 292 -1.99 -2.12 -31.89
CA LEU A 292 -3.34 -2.56 -32.28
C LEU A 292 -4.34 -2.41 -31.12
N ALA A 293 -3.86 -2.59 -29.89
CA ALA A 293 -4.62 -2.43 -28.65
C ALA A 293 -3.67 -2.24 -27.47
N SER A 294 -4.16 -1.62 -26.41
CA SER A 294 -3.44 -1.52 -25.13
C SER A 294 -4.40 -1.50 -23.94
N ILE A 295 -3.92 -1.97 -22.79
CA ILE A 295 -4.65 -1.94 -21.54
C ILE A 295 -3.71 -1.58 -20.39
N GLU A 296 -4.21 -0.78 -19.47
CA GLU A 296 -3.51 -0.43 -18.24
C GLU A 296 -4.10 -1.17 -17.05
N SER A 297 -3.24 -1.55 -16.11
CA SER A 297 -3.67 -2.04 -14.81
C SER A 297 -4.43 -0.95 -14.01
N LEU A 298 -5.04 -1.33 -12.91
CA LEU A 298 -5.37 -0.37 -11.86
C LEU A 298 -4.08 0.29 -11.33
N PRO A 299 -4.17 1.42 -10.60
CA PRO A 299 -2.99 2.01 -9.97
C PRO A 299 -2.24 1.00 -9.12
N ILE A 300 -0.91 1.19 -8.99
CA ILE A 300 -0.05 0.28 -8.21
C ILE A 300 -0.56 0.07 -6.78
N THR A 301 -1.26 1.05 -6.20
CA THR A 301 -1.90 0.93 -4.89
C THR A 301 -2.89 -0.23 -4.82
N ALA A 302 -3.66 -0.47 -5.89
CA ALA A 302 -4.60 -1.59 -5.98
C ALA A 302 -3.88 -2.94 -6.22
N VAL A 303 -2.75 -2.94 -6.92
CA VAL A 303 -1.88 -4.12 -7.09
C VAL A 303 -1.22 -4.48 -5.76
N ILE A 304 -0.76 -3.48 -5.00
CA ILE A 304 -0.21 -3.67 -3.65
C ILE A 304 -1.27 -4.21 -2.68
N GLU A 305 -2.50 -3.73 -2.77
CA GLU A 305 -3.61 -4.25 -1.96
C GLU A 305 -3.84 -5.73 -2.21
N GLU A 306 -3.85 -6.17 -3.47
CA GLU A 306 -3.96 -7.58 -3.85
C GLU A 306 -2.78 -8.40 -3.27
N MET A 307 -1.55 -7.95 -3.50
CA MET A 307 -0.33 -8.60 -3.01
C MET A 307 -0.31 -8.77 -1.50
N LEU A 308 -0.66 -7.73 -0.75
CA LEU A 308 -0.58 -7.76 0.72
C LEU A 308 -1.74 -8.53 1.35
N THR A 309 -2.95 -8.38 0.82
CA THR A 309 -4.16 -9.06 1.31
C THR A 309 -4.07 -10.57 1.08
N ASN A 310 -3.76 -11.01 -0.15
CA ASN A 310 -3.68 -12.41 -0.54
C ASN A 310 -2.31 -13.03 -0.27
N SER A 311 -1.30 -12.20 -0.04
CA SER A 311 0.10 -12.63 0.07
C SER A 311 0.66 -13.18 -1.26
N ASP A 312 0.24 -12.58 -2.39
CA ASP A 312 0.66 -13.07 -3.70
C ASP A 312 2.17 -13.00 -3.88
N ASN A 313 2.75 -14.13 -4.31
CA ASN A 313 4.19 -14.27 -4.41
C ASN A 313 4.72 -13.76 -5.75
N ASN A 314 4.03 -14.08 -6.85
CA ASN A 314 4.45 -13.65 -8.18
C ASN A 314 4.34 -12.13 -8.33
N THR A 315 3.31 -11.52 -7.77
CA THR A 315 3.18 -10.06 -7.72
C THR A 315 4.38 -9.42 -7.02
N ALA A 316 4.83 -9.99 -5.90
CA ALA A 316 6.00 -9.47 -5.19
C ALA A 316 7.29 -9.56 -6.03
N GLU A 317 7.52 -10.68 -6.71
CA GLU A 317 8.72 -10.86 -7.55
C GLU A 317 8.72 -9.94 -8.77
N LEU A 318 7.58 -9.79 -9.46
CA LEU A 318 7.46 -8.88 -10.60
C LEU A 318 7.63 -7.41 -10.16
N MET A 319 7.08 -7.05 -9.00
CA MET A 319 7.26 -5.71 -8.44
C MET A 319 8.75 -5.42 -8.10
N VAL A 320 9.50 -6.41 -7.61
CA VAL A 320 10.95 -6.29 -7.42
C VAL A 320 11.65 -6.03 -8.74
N LYS A 321 11.33 -6.78 -9.81
CA LYS A 321 11.92 -6.54 -11.15
C LYS A 321 11.57 -5.16 -11.68
N GLU A 322 10.34 -4.67 -11.48
CA GLU A 322 9.94 -3.31 -11.88
C GLU A 322 10.69 -2.23 -11.11
N ILE A 323 10.89 -2.39 -9.80
CA ILE A 323 11.74 -1.49 -8.99
C ILE A 323 13.16 -1.44 -9.57
N GLY A 324 13.73 -2.59 -9.93
CA GLY A 324 15.05 -2.68 -10.56
C GLY A 324 15.11 -1.95 -11.91
N LEU A 325 14.06 -2.12 -12.73
CA LEU A 325 13.95 -1.43 -14.00
C LEU A 325 13.87 0.09 -13.83
N ALA A 326 13.06 0.55 -12.90
CA ALA A 326 12.86 1.98 -12.64
C ALA A 326 14.12 2.67 -12.06
N THR A 327 14.88 1.96 -11.23
CA THR A 327 16.04 2.54 -10.51
C THR A 327 17.37 2.35 -11.22
N ALA A 328 17.58 1.18 -11.84
CA ALA A 328 18.85 0.79 -12.46
C ALA A 328 18.76 0.64 -14.00
N GLY A 329 17.58 0.75 -14.60
CA GLY A 329 17.35 0.55 -16.02
C GLY A 329 17.38 -0.92 -16.46
N VAL A 330 17.40 -1.86 -15.53
CA VAL A 330 17.41 -3.31 -15.80
C VAL A 330 16.36 -4.01 -14.92
N GLY A 331 15.46 -4.75 -15.57
CA GLY A 331 14.37 -5.45 -14.92
C GLY A 331 14.83 -6.80 -14.37
N THR A 332 15.72 -6.79 -13.38
CA THR A 332 16.26 -7.98 -12.74
C THR A 332 15.94 -8.01 -11.25
N ARG A 333 15.78 -9.19 -10.68
CA ARG A 333 15.55 -9.37 -9.24
C ARG A 333 16.65 -8.72 -8.41
N GLN A 334 17.92 -8.93 -8.77
CA GLN A 334 19.05 -8.41 -7.98
C GLN A 334 19.04 -6.87 -7.94
N ALA A 335 18.83 -6.20 -9.09
CA ALA A 335 18.75 -4.74 -9.13
C ALA A 335 17.61 -4.21 -8.26
N GLY A 336 16.46 -4.89 -8.26
CA GLY A 336 15.32 -4.52 -7.42
C GLY A 336 15.61 -4.71 -5.92
N LEU A 337 16.21 -5.82 -5.53
CA LEU A 337 16.56 -6.09 -4.12
C LEU A 337 17.60 -5.09 -3.60
N ASP A 338 18.61 -4.75 -4.41
CA ASP A 338 19.60 -3.74 -4.07
C ASP A 338 18.95 -2.35 -3.89
N ALA A 339 18.02 -2.00 -4.78
CA ALA A 339 17.26 -0.76 -4.68
C ALA A 339 16.37 -0.72 -3.44
N ILE A 340 15.72 -1.84 -3.08
CA ILE A 340 14.91 -1.94 -1.87
C ILE A 340 15.78 -1.69 -0.63
N ALA A 341 16.92 -2.36 -0.51
CA ALA A 341 17.82 -2.17 0.62
C ALA A 341 18.34 -0.72 0.71
N ALA A 342 18.73 -0.13 -0.41
CA ALA A 342 19.21 1.25 -0.47
C ALA A 342 18.11 2.27 -0.10
N THR A 343 16.88 2.06 -0.56
CA THR A 343 15.75 2.96 -0.28
C THR A 343 15.37 2.90 1.20
N VAL A 344 15.29 1.70 1.80
CA VAL A 344 15.04 1.55 3.25
C VAL A 344 16.12 2.26 4.08
N ALA A 345 17.40 2.14 3.68
CA ALA A 345 18.48 2.86 4.33
C ALA A 345 18.35 4.39 4.20
N SER A 346 17.86 4.88 3.07
CA SER A 346 17.66 6.32 2.82
C SER A 346 16.60 6.96 3.73
N TRP A 347 15.67 6.18 4.27
CA TRP A 347 14.70 6.62 5.28
C TRP A 347 15.29 6.78 6.67
N GLY A 348 16.60 6.52 6.84
CA GLY A 348 17.28 6.58 8.12
C GLY A 348 17.01 5.36 9.02
N ILE A 349 16.48 4.29 8.45
CA ILE A 349 16.29 3.01 9.13
C ILE A 349 17.63 2.27 9.12
N GLU A 350 18.09 1.81 10.30
CA GLU A 350 19.32 1.01 10.42
C GLU A 350 19.09 -0.35 9.73
N THR A 351 19.86 -0.64 8.69
CA THR A 351 19.70 -1.85 7.86
C THR A 351 20.67 -2.97 8.20
N THR A 352 21.43 -2.86 9.29
CA THR A 352 22.27 -3.96 9.76
C THR A 352 21.43 -5.21 10.00
N GLY A 353 21.80 -6.31 9.33
CA GLY A 353 21.05 -7.57 9.37
C GLY A 353 19.96 -7.70 8.32
N LEU A 354 19.78 -6.72 7.42
CA LEU A 354 18.91 -6.87 6.25
C LEU A 354 19.68 -7.61 5.15
N GLN A 355 19.10 -8.72 4.70
CA GLN A 355 19.55 -9.48 3.53
C GLN A 355 18.31 -9.94 2.78
N LEU A 356 18.24 -9.67 1.48
CA LEU A 356 17.12 -10.03 0.65
C LEU A 356 17.54 -11.06 -0.41
N GLY A 357 16.90 -12.22 -0.42
CA GLY A 357 17.07 -13.26 -1.42
C GLY A 357 16.02 -13.20 -2.52
N ASP A 358 14.81 -12.76 -2.15
CA ASP A 358 13.66 -12.58 -3.04
C ASP A 358 12.70 -11.51 -2.51
N GLY A 359 11.66 -11.20 -3.27
CA GLY A 359 10.62 -10.25 -2.87
C GLY A 359 9.43 -10.88 -2.17
N SER A 360 9.18 -12.15 -2.41
CA SER A 360 8.03 -12.89 -1.87
C SER A 360 8.20 -13.32 -0.42
N GLY A 361 9.45 -13.51 0.01
CA GLY A 361 9.81 -14.07 1.31
C GLY A 361 9.85 -15.59 1.33
N LEU A 362 9.88 -16.25 0.17
CA LEU A 362 10.01 -17.69 0.05
C LEU A 362 11.45 -18.17 0.20
N SER A 363 12.43 -17.33 -0.14
CA SER A 363 13.84 -17.65 0.04
C SER A 363 14.20 -17.75 1.52
N LEU A 364 14.84 -18.85 1.86
CA LEU A 364 15.39 -19.07 3.20
C LEU A 364 16.62 -18.20 3.50
N ASP A 365 17.13 -17.48 2.50
CA ASP A 365 18.24 -16.53 2.64
C ASP A 365 17.81 -15.14 3.07
N ASN A 366 16.50 -14.85 3.07
CA ASN A 366 15.99 -13.57 3.57
C ASN A 366 16.29 -13.40 5.06
N ARG A 367 16.79 -12.23 5.43
CA ARG A 367 17.06 -11.84 6.82
C ARG A 367 16.54 -10.43 7.07
N ILE A 368 15.92 -10.24 8.23
CA ILE A 368 15.45 -8.93 8.70
C ILE A 368 15.49 -8.90 10.23
N THR A 369 15.40 -7.72 10.81
CA THR A 369 15.14 -7.54 12.25
C THR A 369 13.74 -6.99 12.47
N CYS A 370 13.16 -7.21 13.65
CA CYS A 370 11.86 -6.58 13.99
C CYS A 370 11.95 -5.06 13.98
N ASN A 371 13.10 -4.47 14.34
CA ASN A 371 13.32 -3.02 14.29
C ASN A 371 13.29 -2.48 12.85
N ILE A 372 13.90 -3.16 11.89
CA ILE A 372 13.85 -2.74 10.48
C ILE A 372 12.39 -2.73 10.01
N LEU A 373 11.67 -3.81 10.23
CA LEU A 373 10.29 -3.93 9.79
C LEU A 373 9.36 -2.93 10.48
N LEU A 374 9.54 -2.72 11.79
CA LEU A 374 8.82 -1.70 12.54
C LEU A 374 9.10 -0.29 12.01
N GLY A 375 10.36 0.01 11.71
CA GLY A 375 10.76 1.29 11.10
C GLY A 375 10.09 1.53 9.74
N VAL A 376 9.98 0.49 8.89
CA VAL A 376 9.25 0.58 7.62
C VAL A 376 7.75 0.83 7.86
N LEU A 377 7.11 0.11 8.79
CA LEU A 377 5.70 0.35 9.15
C LEU A 377 5.47 1.78 9.65
N GLN A 378 6.36 2.30 10.50
CA GLN A 378 6.29 3.67 10.99
C GLN A 378 6.47 4.71 9.87
N HIS A 379 7.34 4.41 8.90
CA HIS A 379 7.60 5.29 7.77
C HIS A 379 6.37 5.43 6.84
N VAL A 380 5.75 4.30 6.47
CA VAL A 380 4.63 4.30 5.51
C VAL A 380 3.27 4.62 6.14
N GLY A 381 3.13 4.42 7.46
CA GLY A 381 1.91 4.72 8.21
C GLY A 381 0.71 3.80 7.92
N HIS A 382 -0.22 3.77 8.86
CA HIS A 382 -1.40 2.91 8.79
C HIS A 382 -2.46 3.39 7.79
N ASP A 383 -2.52 4.70 7.52
CA ASP A 383 -3.46 5.33 6.58
C ASP A 383 -2.95 5.33 5.13
N GLY A 384 -1.66 5.01 4.93
CA GLY A 384 -1.07 4.89 3.60
C GLY A 384 -1.51 3.62 2.86
N PRO A 385 -1.22 3.53 1.53
CA PRO A 385 -1.63 2.39 0.71
C PRO A 385 -1.13 1.03 1.23
N VAL A 386 0.06 0.98 1.84
CA VAL A 386 0.59 -0.26 2.45
C VAL A 386 -0.28 -0.69 3.63
N GLY A 387 -0.59 0.22 4.55
CA GLY A 387 -1.43 -0.09 5.71
C GLY A 387 -2.86 -0.45 5.31
N GLN A 388 -3.42 0.28 4.35
CA GLN A 388 -4.77 0.03 3.85
C GLN A 388 -4.87 -1.28 3.04
N GLY A 389 -3.82 -1.67 2.33
CA GLY A 389 -3.78 -2.89 1.52
C GLY A 389 -3.53 -4.19 2.31
N MET A 390 -3.27 -4.13 3.61
CA MET A 390 -3.07 -5.34 4.41
C MET A 390 -4.38 -6.10 4.67
N ALA A 391 -4.28 -7.43 4.83
CA ALA A 391 -5.41 -8.25 5.22
C ALA A 391 -6.02 -7.79 6.55
N ILE A 392 -7.36 -7.82 6.63
CA ILE A 392 -8.13 -7.43 7.81
C ILE A 392 -8.54 -8.68 8.59
N ALA A 393 -8.29 -8.67 9.89
CA ALA A 393 -8.67 -9.76 10.80
C ALA A 393 -10.16 -10.10 10.71
N ALA A 394 -10.48 -11.37 10.55
CA ALA A 394 -11.82 -11.94 10.40
C ALA A 394 -12.56 -11.54 9.10
N GLU A 395 -11.94 -10.78 8.17
CA GLU A 395 -12.65 -10.28 6.98
C GLU A 395 -11.97 -10.66 5.66
N THR A 396 -10.67 -10.34 5.48
CA THR A 396 -10.04 -10.44 4.15
C THR A 396 -8.80 -11.32 4.12
N GLY A 397 -8.50 -11.86 2.94
CA GLY A 397 -7.24 -12.50 2.58
C GLY A 397 -6.73 -13.52 3.59
N THR A 398 -5.46 -13.40 3.93
CA THR A 398 -4.78 -14.35 4.82
C THR A 398 -5.26 -14.30 6.27
N LEU A 399 -6.02 -13.27 6.66
CA LEU A 399 -6.59 -13.11 8.00
C LEU A 399 -8.11 -13.37 8.07
N ARG A 400 -8.79 -13.69 6.97
CA ARG A 400 -10.27 -13.79 6.92
C ARG A 400 -10.86 -14.80 7.92
N ASN A 401 -10.13 -15.82 8.30
CA ASN A 401 -10.57 -16.84 9.26
C ASN A 401 -9.72 -16.83 10.54
N ILE A 402 -9.01 -15.73 10.79
CA ILE A 402 -8.12 -15.55 11.93
C ILE A 402 -8.69 -14.42 12.79
N PHE A 403 -8.72 -14.64 14.13
CA PHE A 403 -9.25 -13.69 15.11
C PHE A 403 -10.75 -13.39 14.98
N VAL A 404 -11.54 -14.34 14.47
CA VAL A 404 -12.98 -14.17 14.20
C VAL A 404 -13.75 -13.75 15.46
N ASP A 405 -13.42 -14.34 16.63
CA ASP A 405 -14.06 -14.05 17.90
C ASP A 405 -13.24 -13.07 18.78
N ALA A 406 -12.21 -12.45 18.23
CA ALA A 406 -11.36 -11.55 18.99
C ALA A 406 -11.83 -10.09 18.89
N PRO A 407 -11.59 -9.25 19.92
CA PRO A 407 -11.97 -7.83 19.90
C PRO A 407 -11.35 -7.00 18.75
N VAL A 408 -10.33 -7.53 18.11
CA VAL A 408 -9.63 -6.91 16.99
C VAL A 408 -10.22 -7.28 15.62
N ALA A 409 -11.25 -8.12 15.57
CA ALA A 409 -11.95 -8.49 14.34
C ALA A 409 -12.46 -7.23 13.60
N GLY A 410 -12.26 -7.17 12.29
CA GLY A 410 -12.61 -6.04 11.45
C GLY A 410 -11.74 -4.79 11.63
N ARG A 411 -10.74 -4.81 12.53
CA ARG A 411 -9.92 -3.63 12.86
C ARG A 411 -8.43 -3.84 12.64
N LEU A 412 -7.89 -4.97 13.11
CA LEU A 412 -6.47 -5.27 12.96
C LEU A 412 -6.16 -5.53 11.49
N ARG A 413 -5.15 -4.85 11.00
CA ARG A 413 -4.57 -5.04 9.68
C ARG A 413 -3.21 -5.69 9.82
N GLY A 414 -2.94 -6.71 9.00
CA GLY A 414 -1.67 -7.40 9.14
C GLY A 414 -1.24 -8.19 7.93
N LYS A 415 0.07 -8.25 7.75
CA LYS A 415 0.72 -9.16 6.83
C LYS A 415 1.17 -10.39 7.58
N THR A 416 0.68 -11.54 7.15
CA THR A 416 1.13 -12.84 7.67
C THR A 416 2.37 -13.31 6.93
N GLY A 417 3.20 -14.12 7.59
CA GLY A 417 4.29 -14.87 6.99
C GLY A 417 4.27 -16.32 7.49
N THR A 418 4.52 -17.27 6.61
CA THR A 418 4.62 -18.68 6.96
C THR A 418 5.63 -19.37 6.05
N LEU A 419 6.59 -20.06 6.63
CA LEU A 419 7.40 -21.07 5.95
C LEU A 419 7.33 -22.35 6.77
N ASN A 420 6.96 -23.44 6.09
CA ASN A 420 7.05 -24.78 6.63
C ASN A 420 8.35 -25.38 6.10
N ASN A 421 9.18 -25.85 6.97
CA ASN A 421 10.48 -26.40 6.58
C ASN A 421 10.60 -27.87 7.04
N PRO A 422 10.03 -28.82 6.29
CA PRO A 422 10.20 -30.23 6.60
C PRO A 422 11.62 -30.73 6.16
N PRO A 423 12.24 -31.65 6.91
CA PRO A 423 11.74 -32.14 8.16
C PRO A 423 11.85 -31.08 9.25
N PHE A 424 10.76 -30.88 9.99
CA PHE A 424 10.75 -29.98 11.15
C PHE A 424 11.88 -30.37 12.11
N ASN A 425 12.50 -29.44 12.80
CA ASN A 425 13.63 -29.55 13.72
C ASN A 425 15.04 -29.41 13.10
N GLU A 426 15.14 -29.06 11.82
CA GLU A 426 16.42 -28.77 11.18
C GLU A 426 16.53 -27.28 10.83
N ASP A 427 17.75 -26.77 10.63
CA ASP A 427 17.99 -25.47 10.03
C ASP A 427 17.86 -25.56 8.50
N PRO A 428 17.27 -24.53 7.87
CA PRO A 428 16.68 -23.32 8.44
C PRO A 428 15.35 -23.60 9.14
N PRO A 429 14.98 -22.78 10.15
CA PRO A 429 13.76 -23.00 10.94
C PRO A 429 12.48 -22.77 10.11
N ALA A 430 11.37 -23.33 10.57
CA ALA A 430 10.06 -22.89 10.14
C ALA A 430 9.80 -21.46 10.65
N VAL A 431 8.87 -20.74 10.00
CA VAL A 431 8.56 -19.35 10.30
C VAL A 431 7.06 -19.14 10.46
N LYS A 432 6.69 -18.33 11.46
CA LYS A 432 5.36 -17.76 11.59
C LYS A 432 5.45 -16.29 11.98
N ALA A 433 4.99 -15.41 11.10
CA ALA A 433 5.09 -13.98 11.30
C ALA A 433 3.72 -13.28 11.15
N LEU A 434 3.57 -12.17 11.88
CA LEU A 434 2.42 -11.28 11.80
C LEU A 434 2.88 -9.86 12.15
N SER A 435 2.76 -8.94 11.19
CA SER A 435 3.18 -7.54 11.37
C SER A 435 2.17 -6.59 10.71
N GLY A 436 1.97 -5.42 11.29
CA GLY A 436 1.00 -4.48 10.75
C GLY A 436 0.51 -3.47 11.78
N TYR A 437 -0.80 -3.17 11.75
CA TYR A 437 -1.39 -2.07 12.49
C TYR A 437 -2.69 -2.46 13.20
N LEU A 438 -2.89 -1.86 14.37
CA LEU A 438 -4.21 -1.76 15.00
C LEU A 438 -4.55 -0.27 15.14
N PRO A 439 -5.49 0.27 14.33
CA PRO A 439 -5.96 1.64 14.49
C PRO A 439 -6.54 1.88 15.87
N VAL A 440 -6.22 3.03 16.48
CA VAL A 440 -6.66 3.42 17.81
C VAL A 440 -7.78 4.44 17.70
N ASP A 441 -8.83 4.28 18.53
CA ASP A 441 -9.92 5.23 18.59
C ASP A 441 -9.39 6.63 19.01
N GLY A 442 -9.74 7.63 18.25
CA GLY A 442 -9.26 9.00 18.44
C GLY A 442 -8.08 9.40 17.56
N GLY A 443 -7.63 8.51 16.69
CA GLY A 443 -6.57 8.72 15.70
C GLY A 443 -5.24 8.08 16.09
N GLY A 444 -4.43 7.75 15.10
CA GLY A 444 -3.18 7.03 15.23
C GLY A 444 -3.34 5.52 15.21
N ALA A 445 -2.25 4.80 15.40
CA ALA A 445 -2.25 3.34 15.38
C ALA A 445 -1.17 2.76 16.30
N ILE A 446 -1.39 1.52 16.69
CA ILE A 446 -0.34 0.65 17.21
C ILE A 446 0.31 -0.02 16.01
N GLU A 447 1.61 0.14 15.85
CA GLU A 447 2.44 -0.62 14.91
C GLU A 447 3.01 -1.84 15.64
N TYR A 448 2.97 -2.99 15.00
CA TYR A 448 3.50 -4.22 15.62
C TYR A 448 4.24 -5.11 14.62
N THR A 449 5.28 -5.76 15.10
CA THR A 449 6.03 -6.81 14.41
C THR A 449 6.22 -7.98 15.34
N LEU A 450 5.90 -9.18 14.85
CA LEU A 450 6.14 -10.44 15.52
C LEU A 450 6.62 -11.45 14.50
N ILE A 451 7.89 -11.87 14.60
CA ILE A 451 8.51 -12.84 13.70
C ILE A 451 9.02 -13.99 14.55
N LEU A 452 8.36 -15.14 14.40
CA LEU A 452 8.66 -16.35 15.13
C LEU A 452 9.43 -17.31 14.21
N ASN A 453 10.60 -17.73 14.67
CA ASN A 453 11.45 -18.73 14.02
C ASN A 453 11.66 -19.89 14.98
N GLY A 454 11.52 -21.13 14.49
CA GLY A 454 11.71 -22.33 15.31
C GLY A 454 11.38 -23.58 14.54
N PRO A 455 11.82 -24.76 15.00
CA PRO A 455 11.70 -25.99 14.21
C PRO A 455 10.24 -26.37 13.89
N THR A 456 9.30 -26.08 14.79
CA THR A 456 7.87 -26.44 14.67
C THR A 456 6.94 -25.24 14.77
N ILE A 457 7.47 -24.02 14.77
CA ILE A 457 6.70 -22.79 15.06
C ILE A 457 5.56 -22.51 14.07
N SER A 458 5.54 -23.14 12.91
CA SER A 458 4.43 -23.04 11.95
C SER A 458 3.19 -23.86 12.36
N GLU A 459 3.32 -24.76 13.33
CA GLU A 459 2.20 -25.53 13.86
C GLU A 459 1.29 -24.65 14.75
N GLN A 460 -0.02 -24.89 14.65
CA GLN A 460 -1.01 -24.05 15.32
C GLN A 460 -0.90 -24.06 16.84
N SER A 461 -0.48 -25.19 17.42
CA SER A 461 -0.25 -25.34 18.86
C SER A 461 0.89 -24.46 19.38
N GLU A 462 1.84 -24.12 18.53
CA GLU A 462 3.05 -23.37 18.86
C GLU A 462 2.81 -21.84 18.72
N TYR A 463 2.35 -21.38 17.55
CA TYR A 463 2.25 -19.93 17.33
C TYR A 463 0.95 -19.29 17.83
N ARG A 464 -0.18 -20.04 17.89
CA ARG A 464 -1.47 -19.44 18.28
C ARG A 464 -1.49 -18.85 19.68
N PRO A 465 -0.87 -19.46 20.71
CA PRO A 465 -0.77 -18.82 22.02
C PRO A 465 -0.06 -17.45 21.95
N LEU A 466 1.06 -17.35 21.22
CA LEU A 466 1.81 -16.11 21.05
C LEU A 466 1.00 -15.05 20.29
N TRP A 467 0.25 -15.46 19.26
CA TRP A 467 -0.67 -14.56 18.58
C TRP A 467 -1.84 -14.10 19.48
N ALA A 468 -2.34 -14.98 20.35
CA ALA A 468 -3.36 -14.60 21.33
C ALA A 468 -2.81 -13.58 22.35
N ASP A 469 -1.58 -13.77 22.84
CA ASP A 469 -0.93 -12.82 23.73
C ASP A 469 -0.68 -11.48 23.06
N LEU A 470 -0.26 -11.48 21.78
CA LEU A 470 -0.15 -10.25 20.98
C LEU A 470 -1.49 -9.51 20.92
N ILE A 471 -2.56 -10.19 20.50
CA ILE A 471 -3.89 -9.58 20.35
C ILE A 471 -4.43 -9.07 21.69
N ASN A 472 -4.26 -9.82 22.77
CA ASN A 472 -4.67 -9.41 24.11
C ASN A 472 -3.91 -8.15 24.55
N GLY A 473 -2.59 -8.10 24.29
CA GLY A 473 -1.77 -6.94 24.55
C GLY A 473 -2.25 -5.72 23.75
N LEU A 474 -2.35 -5.85 22.42
CA LEU A 474 -2.76 -4.76 21.54
C LEU A 474 -4.15 -4.21 21.89
N ASN A 475 -5.11 -5.09 22.20
CA ASN A 475 -6.49 -4.68 22.57
C ASN A 475 -6.60 -4.05 23.96
N SER A 476 -5.57 -4.15 24.79
CA SER A 476 -5.55 -3.53 26.12
C SER A 476 -5.36 -2.01 26.10
N PHE A 477 -4.89 -1.46 24.99
CA PHE A 477 -4.74 -0.02 24.87
C PHE A 477 -6.12 0.61 24.72
N PRO A 478 -6.56 1.44 25.69
CA PRO A 478 -7.91 1.96 25.71
C PRO A 478 -8.13 2.95 24.59
N ALA A 479 -9.34 2.93 24.05
CA ALA A 479 -9.86 4.00 23.21
C ALA A 479 -9.70 5.33 23.93
N VAL A 480 -9.12 6.33 23.26
CA VAL A 480 -9.09 7.69 23.79
C VAL A 480 -10.55 8.16 23.87
N ALA A 481 -11.07 8.40 25.06
CA ALA A 481 -12.39 8.99 25.23
C ALA A 481 -12.41 10.30 24.45
N GLY A 482 -13.28 10.42 23.44
CA GLY A 482 -13.40 11.61 22.61
C GLY A 482 -13.68 12.85 23.49
N PRO A 483 -13.31 14.05 23.06
CA PRO A 483 -13.48 15.29 23.83
C PRO A 483 -14.92 15.51 24.35
N LEU A 484 -15.91 14.98 23.64
CA LEU A 484 -17.34 15.05 24.02
C LEU A 484 -17.68 14.19 25.24
N ILE A 485 -16.89 13.16 25.56
CA ILE A 485 -17.12 12.28 26.72
C ILE A 485 -16.46 12.86 27.98
N LEU A 486 -15.44 13.72 27.81
CA LEU A 486 -14.70 14.37 28.90
C LEU A 486 -15.25 15.77 29.25
N GLY A 487 -16.28 16.25 28.53
CA GLY A 487 -16.94 17.50 28.83
C GLY A 487 -17.65 17.49 30.18
N PRO A 488 -17.82 18.63 30.86
CA PRO A 488 -18.64 18.71 32.06
C PRO A 488 -20.07 18.30 31.69
N ARG A 489 -20.63 17.36 32.44
CA ARG A 489 -22.05 17.03 32.39
C ARG A 489 -22.85 18.09 33.12
#